data_5196e31bbba207c7e5a0c501847267b7
#
_entry.id   5196e31bbba207c7e5a0c501847267b7
#
_cell.length_a   1.000
_cell.length_b   1.000
_cell.length_c   1.000
_cell.angle_alpha   90.00
_cell.angle_beta   90.00
_cell.angle_gamma   90.00
#
_symmetry.space_group_name_H-M   'P 1'
#
loop_
_entity.id
_entity.type
_entity.pdbx_description
1 polymer ?
#
loop_
_entity_poly.entity_id
_entity_poly.type
_entity_poly.pdbx_seq_one_letter_code
_entity_poly.pdbx_strand_id
1 'polypeptide(L)'
;MGILTKDKPIVKAGQHFDAIHFHSHIMMDALAKHLLGLAPFGMTDVGEVLEAYCRLPDSDEENWLKVWSGLGERLRCLAEVKEKRGQLASAETMYLRASTYFRVALMCYTDLNRIRWCQKICVRSHQCYEKYLQLSDYPGSFVEIPYEGTTLPGHFYRSPVAQEKAPLMILVPGRDTWAEDTRWMVDGLLKRGIHCLTFDGPGQGYALRQQGLPFRPDWEKVMSPVIDFALSCDPGIDTTRIGAMGFSFGAFLLPRACAFDKRIKVCVVDPGNINWGGHFADIFSKVTKLPAPVRPKMVYHLMDDYAWKHGVSREQIIDELRKYDNTAIVDKITCNMLVLDGTAEINKGEGKIFYEALKHCKKTYHIFDEASTSQCHAQMGGYVPAAEYICDWLVDHL
;
A
#
# COMPACT_ATOMS: atom_id res chain seq x y z
N MET A 1 9.79 -3.61 29.17
CA MET A 1 9.87 -5.03 29.63
C MET A 1 8.46 -5.47 29.99
N GLY A 2 7.71 -6.08 29.05
CA GLY A 2 6.29 -6.38 29.23
C GLY A 2 5.63 -7.05 28.03
N ILE A 3 6.39 -7.64 27.11
CA ILE A 3 5.83 -8.30 25.91
C ILE A 3 5.37 -9.73 26.22
N LEU A 4 5.86 -10.34 27.29
CA LEU A 4 5.45 -11.67 27.74
C LEU A 4 5.14 -11.60 29.25
N THR A 5 3.88 -11.36 29.61
CA THR A 5 3.42 -11.63 30.98
C THR A 5 3.43 -13.14 31.20
N LYS A 6 4.07 -13.61 32.25
CA LYS A 6 4.27 -15.04 32.60
C LYS A 6 2.99 -15.88 32.69
N ASP A 7 1.82 -15.28 32.65
CA ASP A 7 0.53 -15.92 32.91
C ASP A 7 -0.47 -15.85 31.73
N LYS A 8 -0.06 -15.48 30.53
CA LYS A 8 -0.96 -15.61 29.37
C LYS A 8 -0.89 -17.02 28.80
N PRO A 9 -2.04 -17.68 28.58
CA PRO A 9 -2.06 -19.00 27.95
C PRO A 9 -1.39 -18.93 26.58
N ILE A 10 -0.73 -20.03 26.20
CA ILE A 10 -0.24 -20.24 24.84
C ILE A 10 -1.37 -19.87 23.88
N VAL A 11 -1.08 -19.01 22.94
CA VAL A 11 -2.03 -18.51 21.94
C VAL A 11 -2.72 -19.68 21.26
N LYS A 12 -4.04 -19.71 21.27
CA LYS A 12 -4.80 -20.71 20.52
C LYS A 12 -4.54 -20.51 19.02
N ALA A 13 -4.42 -21.62 18.29
CA ALA A 13 -4.33 -21.57 16.83
C ALA A 13 -5.46 -20.67 16.27
N GLY A 14 -5.14 -19.79 15.35
CA GLY A 14 -6.09 -18.86 14.73
C GLY A 14 -6.30 -17.52 15.45
N GLN A 15 -5.65 -17.27 16.57
CA GLN A 15 -5.78 -16.01 17.33
C GLN A 15 -4.48 -15.20 17.42
N HIS A 16 -3.46 -15.53 16.63
CA HIS A 16 -2.13 -14.92 16.77
C HIS A 16 -2.12 -13.40 16.51
N PHE A 17 -2.96 -12.88 15.62
CA PHE A 17 -3.03 -11.44 15.36
C PHE A 17 -3.68 -10.66 16.52
N ASP A 18 -4.71 -11.24 17.17
CA ASP A 18 -5.40 -10.60 18.29
C ASP A 18 -4.70 -10.84 19.62
N ALA A 19 -3.79 -11.82 19.68
CA ALA A 19 -3.12 -12.20 20.92
C ALA A 19 -1.75 -11.57 21.13
N ILE A 20 -1.11 -11.08 20.06
CA ILE A 20 0.20 -10.42 20.12
C ILE A 20 0.02 -8.95 19.80
N HIS A 21 0.24 -8.10 20.79
CA HIS A 21 0.21 -6.65 20.66
C HIS A 21 1.59 -6.06 20.93
N PHE A 22 2.02 -5.20 20.03
CA PHE A 22 3.29 -4.46 20.12
C PHE A 22 3.08 -3.04 20.64
N HIS A 23 1.85 -2.51 20.49
CA HIS A 23 1.54 -1.14 20.88
C HIS A 23 0.07 -1.01 21.32
N SER A 24 -0.23 -0.05 22.21
CA SER A 24 -1.60 0.24 22.65
C SER A 24 -2.44 0.95 21.58
N HIS A 25 -1.82 1.69 20.69
CA HIS A 25 -2.50 2.36 19.57
C HIS A 25 -2.73 1.39 18.39
N ILE A 26 -3.99 1.20 18.01
CA ILE A 26 -4.41 0.18 17.05
C ILE A 26 -3.67 0.24 15.69
N MET A 27 -3.45 1.44 15.15
CA MET A 27 -2.74 1.60 13.87
C MET A 27 -1.25 1.29 14.01
N MET A 28 -0.60 1.74 15.10
CA MET A 28 0.80 1.44 15.33
C MET A 28 1.01 -0.05 15.61
N ASP A 29 0.05 -0.72 16.27
CA ASP A 29 0.07 -2.18 16.45
C ASP A 29 -0.06 -2.93 15.13
N ALA A 30 -0.99 -2.53 14.27
CA ALA A 30 -1.15 -3.11 12.94
C ALA A 30 0.11 -2.92 12.07
N LEU A 31 0.76 -1.76 12.15
CA LEU A 31 2.02 -1.49 11.44
C LEU A 31 3.19 -2.34 11.93
N ALA A 32 3.22 -2.78 13.20
CA ALA A 32 4.23 -3.75 13.64
C ALA A 32 4.12 -5.06 12.85
N LYS A 33 2.90 -5.57 12.70
CA LYS A 33 2.62 -6.80 11.96
C LYS A 33 2.94 -6.64 10.47
N HIS A 34 2.57 -5.50 9.88
CA HIS A 34 2.95 -5.13 8.53
C HIS A 34 4.47 -5.20 8.33
N LEU A 35 5.24 -4.52 9.19
CA LEU A 35 6.70 -4.46 9.10
C LEU A 35 7.37 -5.82 9.29
N LEU A 36 6.89 -6.63 10.23
CA LEU A 36 7.38 -7.99 10.41
C LEU A 36 7.09 -8.86 9.17
N GLY A 37 5.92 -8.67 8.52
CA GLY A 37 5.56 -9.35 7.28
C GLY A 37 6.42 -8.94 6.07
N LEU A 38 7.05 -7.77 6.08
CA LEU A 38 7.97 -7.32 5.04
C LEU A 38 9.40 -7.86 5.18
N ALA A 39 9.76 -8.45 6.32
CA ALA A 39 11.10 -8.98 6.56
C ALA A 39 11.53 -10.09 5.57
N PRO A 40 10.67 -11.04 5.15
CA PRO A 40 11.02 -12.05 4.14
C PRO A 40 11.44 -11.45 2.79
N PHE A 41 11.05 -10.22 2.50
CA PHE A 41 11.37 -9.50 1.25
C PHE A 41 12.59 -8.57 1.39
N GLY A 42 13.27 -8.60 2.54
CA GLY A 42 14.43 -7.75 2.84
C GLY A 42 14.11 -6.27 3.01
N MET A 43 12.83 -5.90 3.04
CA MET A 43 12.37 -4.51 3.20
C MET A 43 12.49 -4.03 4.64
N THR A 44 12.50 -4.94 5.61
CA THR A 44 12.73 -4.70 7.03
C THR A 44 13.60 -5.80 7.63
N ASP A 45 14.02 -5.62 8.88
CA ASP A 45 14.65 -6.64 9.70
C ASP A 45 13.87 -6.81 11.01
N VAL A 46 13.63 -8.05 11.43
CA VAL A 46 12.83 -8.36 12.63
C VAL A 46 13.43 -7.70 13.88
N GLY A 47 14.76 -7.78 14.05
CA GLY A 47 15.44 -7.19 15.21
C GLY A 47 15.36 -5.66 15.20
N GLU A 48 15.52 -5.02 14.04
CA GLU A 48 15.38 -3.57 13.90
C GLU A 48 13.95 -3.10 14.22
N VAL A 49 12.93 -3.82 13.76
CA VAL A 49 11.52 -3.52 14.04
C VAL A 49 11.23 -3.64 15.53
N LEU A 50 11.60 -4.76 16.15
CA LEU A 50 11.35 -4.99 17.58
C LEU A 50 12.07 -3.96 18.45
N GLU A 51 13.33 -3.62 18.14
CA GLU A 51 14.08 -2.58 18.86
C GLU A 51 13.45 -1.19 18.71
N ALA A 52 12.92 -0.86 17.52
CA ALA A 52 12.20 0.40 17.32
C ALA A 52 10.95 0.46 18.21
N TYR A 53 10.15 -0.62 18.26
CA TYR A 53 8.97 -0.68 19.12
C TYR A 53 9.29 -0.60 20.61
N CYS A 54 10.44 -1.13 21.07
CA CYS A 54 10.89 -0.96 22.45
C CYS A 54 11.17 0.51 22.84
N ARG A 55 11.36 1.41 21.86
CA ARG A 55 11.62 2.83 22.07
C ARG A 55 10.41 3.73 21.86
N LEU A 56 9.28 3.16 21.45
CA LEU A 56 8.05 3.92 21.23
C LEU A 56 7.26 4.01 22.54
N PRO A 57 7.06 5.22 23.09
CA PRO A 57 6.07 5.42 24.13
C PRO A 57 4.66 5.35 23.54
N ASP A 58 3.66 5.15 24.39
CA ASP A 58 2.28 5.03 23.97
C ASP A 58 1.76 6.24 23.18
N SER A 59 1.21 6.00 21.98
CA SER A 59 0.40 6.92 21.16
C SER A 59 1.01 8.30 20.85
N ASP A 60 2.34 8.41 20.77
CA ASP A 60 3.03 9.66 20.46
C ASP A 60 3.54 9.67 19.01
N GLU A 61 2.81 10.40 18.13
CA GLU A 61 3.17 10.55 16.71
C GLU A 61 4.56 11.20 16.52
N GLU A 62 4.96 12.12 17.39
CA GLU A 62 6.26 12.79 17.31
C GLU A 62 7.41 11.81 17.60
N ASN A 63 7.24 10.92 18.58
CA ASN A 63 8.21 9.86 18.86
C ASN A 63 8.19 8.79 17.75
N TRP A 64 7.02 8.46 17.20
CA TRP A 64 6.93 7.61 16.01
C TRP A 64 7.81 8.14 14.88
N LEU A 65 7.60 9.40 14.51
CA LEU A 65 8.37 10.06 13.45
C LEU A 65 9.88 10.05 13.74
N LYS A 66 10.29 10.35 14.98
CA LYS A 66 11.70 10.38 15.39
C LYS A 66 12.36 9.00 15.38
N VAL A 67 11.70 8.00 15.92
CA VAL A 67 12.24 6.63 16.02
C VAL A 67 12.46 6.05 14.63
N TRP A 68 11.45 6.09 13.78
CA TRP A 68 11.55 5.49 12.46
C TRP A 68 12.43 6.28 11.49
N SER A 69 12.34 7.63 11.48
CA SER A 69 13.24 8.43 10.64
C SER A 69 14.69 8.37 11.14
N GLY A 70 14.90 8.25 12.45
CA GLY A 70 16.23 8.06 13.03
C GLY A 70 16.84 6.70 12.67
N LEU A 71 16.05 5.64 12.65
CA LEU A 71 16.48 4.31 12.18
C LEU A 71 16.85 4.36 10.69
N GLY A 72 15.98 4.94 9.86
CA GLY A 72 16.24 5.13 8.43
C GLY A 72 17.52 5.92 8.17
N GLU A 73 17.74 7.03 8.89
CA GLU A 73 18.95 7.84 8.74
C GLU A 73 20.22 7.10 9.17
N ARG A 74 20.17 6.35 10.26
CA ARG A 74 21.29 5.53 10.70
C ARG A 74 21.68 4.51 9.62
N LEU A 75 20.72 3.81 9.04
CA LEU A 75 20.99 2.83 7.99
C LEU A 75 21.51 3.49 6.72
N ARG A 76 20.94 4.62 6.30
CA ARG A 76 21.40 5.38 5.14
C ARG A 76 22.87 5.78 5.29
N CYS A 77 23.25 6.33 6.46
CA CYS A 77 24.65 6.71 6.72
C CYS A 77 25.59 5.49 6.74
N LEU A 78 25.15 4.37 7.31
CA LEU A 78 25.93 3.13 7.28
C LEU A 78 26.07 2.60 5.86
N ALA A 79 25.02 2.63 5.05
CA ALA A 79 25.01 2.24 3.65
C ALA A 79 26.04 3.05 2.84
N GLU A 80 26.07 4.37 3.02
CA GLU A 80 27.06 5.25 2.36
C GLU A 80 28.52 4.87 2.71
N VAL A 81 28.77 4.54 3.99
CA VAL A 81 30.09 4.08 4.43
C VAL A 81 30.44 2.73 3.78
N LYS A 82 29.48 1.81 3.69
CA LYS A 82 29.67 0.51 3.03
C LYS A 82 29.93 0.66 1.53
N GLU A 83 29.14 1.51 0.86
CA GLU A 83 29.29 1.82 -0.56
C GLU A 83 30.70 2.35 -0.87
N LYS A 84 31.18 3.35 -0.11
CA LYS A 84 32.52 3.92 -0.22
C LYS A 84 33.65 2.88 -0.02
N ARG A 85 33.40 1.82 0.72
CA ARG A 85 34.33 0.72 0.96
C ARG A 85 34.23 -0.42 -0.07
N GLY A 86 33.35 -0.28 -1.08
CA GLY A 86 33.08 -1.34 -2.06
C GLY A 86 32.29 -2.53 -1.52
N GLN A 87 31.68 -2.41 -0.32
CA GLN A 87 30.86 -3.45 0.31
C GLN A 87 29.41 -3.34 -0.18
N LEU A 88 29.22 -3.49 -1.50
CA LEU A 88 27.98 -3.13 -2.21
C LEU A 88 26.78 -3.96 -1.76
N ALA A 89 26.92 -5.27 -1.54
CA ALA A 89 25.83 -6.13 -1.07
C ALA A 89 25.26 -5.69 0.29
N SER A 90 26.11 -5.21 1.20
CA SER A 90 25.65 -4.66 2.49
C SER A 90 25.02 -3.28 2.33
N ALA A 91 25.55 -2.43 1.46
CA ALA A 91 25.00 -1.11 1.18
C ALA A 91 23.59 -1.22 0.58
N GLU A 92 23.43 -2.07 -0.42
CA GLU A 92 22.16 -2.38 -1.08
C GLU A 92 21.04 -2.70 -0.09
N THR A 93 21.24 -3.72 0.74
CA THR A 93 20.22 -4.15 1.71
C THR A 93 19.93 -3.09 2.78
N MET A 94 20.93 -2.29 3.17
CA MET A 94 20.73 -1.18 4.11
C MET A 94 19.92 -0.04 3.47
N TYR A 95 20.15 0.32 2.20
CA TYR A 95 19.38 1.33 1.50
C TYR A 95 17.92 0.91 1.35
N LEU A 96 17.63 -0.35 1.03
CA LEU A 96 16.25 -0.85 0.95
C LEU A 96 15.50 -0.69 2.27
N ARG A 97 16.11 -1.14 3.39
CA ARG A 97 15.50 -0.98 4.72
C ARG A 97 15.38 0.48 5.14
N ALA A 98 16.41 1.30 4.88
CA ALA A 98 16.36 2.73 5.16
C ALA A 98 15.17 3.41 4.46
N SER A 99 14.97 3.10 3.18
CA SER A 99 13.83 3.59 2.40
C SER A 99 12.51 3.22 3.08
N THR A 100 12.33 1.96 3.47
CA THR A 100 11.11 1.50 4.16
C THR A 100 10.89 2.25 5.47
N TYR A 101 11.92 2.39 6.32
CA TYR A 101 11.76 3.06 7.62
C TYR A 101 11.48 4.55 7.51
N PHE A 102 11.97 5.23 6.47
CA PHE A 102 11.56 6.60 6.19
C PHE A 102 10.09 6.71 5.80
N ARG A 103 9.55 5.77 5.00
CA ARG A 103 8.11 5.74 4.67
C ARG A 103 7.25 5.47 5.91
N VAL A 104 7.64 4.48 6.71
CA VAL A 104 6.96 4.13 7.96
C VAL A 104 6.89 5.33 8.91
N ALA A 105 7.95 6.14 8.99
CA ALA A 105 7.96 7.36 9.80
C ALA A 105 6.80 8.31 9.44
N LEU A 106 6.34 8.30 8.19
CA LEU A 106 5.29 9.17 7.68
C LEU A 106 3.89 8.56 7.70
N MET A 107 3.75 7.27 8.01
CA MET A 107 2.45 6.57 7.93
C MET A 107 1.46 6.97 9.03
N CYS A 108 1.94 7.18 10.26
CA CYS A 108 1.10 7.59 11.40
C CYS A 108 1.27 9.06 11.77
N TYR A 109 1.86 9.86 10.90
CA TYR A 109 2.14 11.26 11.22
C TYR A 109 1.23 12.20 10.44
N THR A 110 0.43 12.98 11.16
CA THR A 110 -0.62 13.85 10.60
C THR A 110 -0.40 15.34 10.87
N ASP A 111 0.64 15.74 11.61
CA ASP A 111 0.92 17.16 11.88
C ASP A 111 1.46 17.90 10.66
N LEU A 112 0.59 18.59 9.96
CA LEU A 112 0.90 19.38 8.77
C LEU A 112 1.78 20.60 9.03
N ASN A 113 1.95 21.04 10.31
CA ASN A 113 2.87 22.13 10.63
C ASN A 113 4.33 21.77 10.33
N ARG A 114 4.65 20.49 10.23
CA ARG A 114 5.98 19.97 9.89
C ARG A 114 6.11 19.46 8.47
N ILE A 115 5.22 19.83 7.58
CA ILE A 115 5.17 19.34 6.20
C ILE A 115 6.54 19.40 5.50
N ARG A 116 7.31 20.46 5.67
CA ARG A 116 8.66 20.59 5.08
C ARG A 116 9.65 19.54 5.59
N TRP A 117 9.51 19.10 6.83
CA TRP A 117 10.34 18.03 7.36
C TRP A 117 9.89 16.66 6.81
N CYS A 118 8.59 16.42 6.77
CA CYS A 118 8.02 15.24 6.14
C CYS A 118 8.43 15.14 4.66
N GLN A 119 8.46 16.25 3.93
CA GLN A 119 8.96 16.30 2.56
C GLN A 119 10.43 15.88 2.45
N LYS A 120 11.30 16.31 3.37
CA LYS A 120 12.70 15.86 3.40
C LYS A 120 12.84 14.37 3.66
N ILE A 121 12.04 13.82 4.57
CA ILE A 121 12.01 12.37 4.85
C ILE A 121 11.53 11.60 3.60
N CYS A 122 10.50 12.10 2.94
CA CYS A 122 9.98 11.57 1.69
C CYS A 122 11.07 11.48 0.60
N VAL A 123 11.80 12.58 0.37
CA VAL A 123 12.91 12.59 -0.59
C VAL A 123 14.01 11.60 -0.21
N ARG A 124 14.36 11.48 1.08
CA ARG A 124 15.35 10.50 1.54
C ARG A 124 14.92 9.06 1.31
N SER A 125 13.64 8.75 1.54
CA SER A 125 13.09 7.44 1.23
C SER A 125 13.30 7.09 -0.24
N HIS A 126 12.90 7.99 -1.12
CA HIS A 126 13.01 7.84 -2.56
C HIS A 126 14.48 7.65 -3.00
N GLN A 127 15.38 8.53 -2.55
CA GLN A 127 16.82 8.41 -2.85
C GLN A 127 17.43 7.09 -2.36
N CYS A 128 17.02 6.59 -1.20
CA CYS A 128 17.47 5.30 -0.70
C CYS A 128 16.97 4.15 -1.60
N TYR A 129 15.74 4.21 -2.08
CA TYR A 129 15.21 3.17 -2.97
C TYR A 129 15.90 3.20 -4.35
N GLU A 130 16.16 4.39 -4.89
CA GLU A 130 16.97 4.54 -6.12
C GLU A 130 18.37 3.95 -5.95
N LYS A 131 19.05 4.23 -4.81
CA LYS A 131 20.35 3.66 -4.49
C LYS A 131 20.30 2.13 -4.39
N TYR A 132 19.24 1.60 -3.76
CA TYR A 132 19.01 0.16 -3.74
C TYR A 132 18.93 -0.41 -5.17
N LEU A 133 18.11 0.16 -6.05
CA LEU A 133 17.96 -0.32 -7.43
C LEU A 133 19.26 -0.18 -8.25
N GLN A 134 20.08 0.86 -7.99
CA GLN A 134 21.37 1.05 -8.67
C GLN A 134 22.43 0.03 -8.26
N LEU A 135 22.40 -0.46 -7.02
CA LEU A 135 23.40 -1.37 -6.47
C LEU A 135 23.00 -2.84 -6.59
N SER A 136 21.71 -3.11 -6.82
CA SER A 136 21.20 -4.47 -6.85
C SER A 136 21.04 -4.98 -8.29
N ASP A 137 21.09 -6.30 -8.45
CA ASP A 137 20.69 -6.97 -9.69
C ASP A 137 19.16 -7.04 -9.84
N TYR A 138 18.41 -6.36 -8.96
CA TYR A 138 16.94 -6.35 -9.00
C TYR A 138 16.46 -5.59 -10.25
N PRO A 139 15.58 -6.17 -11.08
CA PRO A 139 15.31 -5.67 -12.43
C PRO A 139 14.31 -4.49 -12.44
N GLY A 140 14.55 -3.48 -11.61
CA GLY A 140 13.72 -2.30 -11.49
C GLY A 140 14.40 -1.02 -11.96
N SER A 141 13.61 -0.11 -12.52
CA SER A 141 14.05 1.24 -12.89
C SER A 141 13.02 2.27 -12.46
N PHE A 142 13.49 3.42 -11.98
CA PHE A 142 12.64 4.57 -11.72
C PHE A 142 12.05 5.12 -13.03
N VAL A 143 10.79 5.53 -12.98
CA VAL A 143 10.09 6.13 -14.13
C VAL A 143 9.28 7.34 -13.69
N GLU A 144 9.14 8.31 -14.60
CA GLU A 144 8.26 9.45 -14.45
C GLU A 144 7.15 9.35 -15.49
N ILE A 145 5.94 9.06 -15.05
CA ILE A 145 4.77 8.83 -15.90
C ILE A 145 4.12 10.18 -16.23
N PRO A 146 4.03 10.63 -17.49
CA PRO A 146 3.38 11.89 -17.85
C PRO A 146 1.92 11.94 -17.38
N TYR A 147 1.54 13.02 -16.68
CA TYR A 147 0.23 13.15 -16.08
C TYR A 147 -0.17 14.63 -15.92
N GLU A 148 -1.23 15.09 -16.60
CA GLU A 148 -1.89 16.39 -16.42
C GLU A 148 -0.92 17.59 -16.20
N GLY A 149 0.14 17.70 -17.02
CA GLY A 149 1.12 18.78 -16.93
C GLY A 149 2.24 18.59 -15.89
N THR A 150 2.26 17.42 -15.22
CA THR A 150 3.29 16.96 -14.30
C THR A 150 3.65 15.49 -14.60
N THR A 151 4.30 14.79 -13.66
CA THR A 151 4.57 13.36 -13.75
C THR A 151 4.10 12.64 -12.49
N LEU A 152 3.79 11.35 -12.59
CA LEU A 152 3.62 10.47 -11.44
C LEU A 152 4.89 9.62 -11.29
N PRO A 153 5.52 9.59 -10.11
CA PRO A 153 6.71 8.77 -9.87
C PRO A 153 6.32 7.30 -9.76
N GLY A 154 7.15 6.44 -10.33
CA GLY A 154 6.91 5.01 -10.31
C GLY A 154 8.17 4.19 -10.56
N HIS A 155 8.00 2.88 -10.59
CA HIS A 155 9.06 1.92 -10.86
C HIS A 155 8.55 0.88 -11.87
N PHE A 156 9.32 0.68 -12.92
CA PHE A 156 9.06 -0.38 -13.89
C PHE A 156 10.04 -1.53 -13.67
N TYR A 157 9.50 -2.74 -13.55
CA TYR A 157 10.25 -3.96 -13.30
C TYR A 157 10.08 -4.94 -14.44
N ARG A 158 11.19 -5.33 -15.08
CA ARG A 158 11.20 -6.38 -16.11
C ARG A 158 11.48 -7.73 -15.49
N SER A 159 10.58 -8.68 -15.71
CA SER A 159 10.88 -10.05 -15.29
C SER A 159 12.08 -10.60 -16.07
N PRO A 160 13.08 -11.15 -15.37
CA PRO A 160 14.27 -11.76 -16.03
C PRO A 160 13.95 -13.09 -16.70
N VAL A 161 12.78 -13.68 -16.42
CA VAL A 161 12.31 -14.95 -17.01
C VAL A 161 11.15 -14.76 -17.98
N ALA A 162 10.86 -13.50 -18.36
CA ALA A 162 9.80 -13.18 -19.31
C ALA A 162 10.07 -13.75 -20.70
N GLN A 163 8.99 -14.14 -21.38
CA GLN A 163 9.02 -14.45 -22.81
C GLN A 163 9.10 -13.16 -23.64
N GLU A 164 9.28 -13.30 -24.97
CA GLU A 164 9.34 -12.16 -25.91
C GLU A 164 8.14 -11.19 -25.77
N LYS A 165 6.95 -11.74 -25.55
CA LYS A 165 5.74 -10.99 -25.19
C LYS A 165 5.26 -11.39 -23.79
N ALA A 166 5.38 -10.48 -22.84
CA ALA A 166 5.09 -10.74 -21.44
C ALA A 166 3.85 -10.00 -20.95
N PRO A 167 3.07 -10.58 -20.01
CA PRO A 167 2.01 -9.85 -19.33
C PRO A 167 2.57 -8.70 -18.49
N LEU A 168 1.73 -7.71 -18.25
CA LEU A 168 2.02 -6.60 -17.35
C LEU A 168 1.02 -6.56 -16.21
N MET A 169 1.50 -6.41 -14.97
CA MET A 169 0.69 -6.03 -13.81
C MET A 169 1.00 -4.61 -13.36
N ILE A 170 -0.05 -3.79 -13.20
CA ILE A 170 0.05 -2.44 -12.63
C ILE A 170 -0.43 -2.51 -11.18
N LEU A 171 0.42 -2.12 -10.24
CA LEU A 171 0.13 -2.20 -8.80
C LEU A 171 -0.17 -0.81 -8.25
N VAL A 172 -1.31 -0.68 -7.60
CA VAL A 172 -1.81 0.58 -7.02
C VAL A 172 -1.77 0.48 -5.49
N PRO A 173 -0.92 1.24 -4.80
CA PRO A 173 -0.82 1.21 -3.34
C PRO A 173 -2.08 1.72 -2.66
N GLY A 174 -2.15 1.54 -1.34
CA GLY A 174 -3.24 2.01 -0.50
C GLY A 174 -3.20 3.52 -0.22
N ARG A 175 -4.00 3.94 0.74
CA ARG A 175 -4.08 5.34 1.15
C ARG A 175 -2.82 5.83 1.86
N ASP A 176 -2.16 4.96 2.61
CA ASP A 176 -1.01 5.28 3.46
C ASP A 176 0.30 4.63 2.98
N THR A 177 0.21 3.65 2.08
CA THR A 177 1.35 2.96 1.47
C THR A 177 1.76 3.63 0.16
N TRP A 178 2.99 3.33 -0.31
CA TRP A 178 3.63 3.94 -1.47
C TRP A 178 3.93 2.88 -2.54
N ALA A 179 4.33 3.30 -3.70
CA ALA A 179 4.70 2.40 -4.80
C ALA A 179 5.70 1.31 -4.37
N GLU A 180 6.72 1.68 -3.60
CA GLU A 180 7.76 0.76 -3.12
C GLU A 180 7.24 -0.28 -2.12
N ASP A 181 6.15 0.02 -1.39
CA ASP A 181 5.57 -0.92 -0.42
C ASP A 181 4.87 -2.11 -1.09
N THR A 182 4.60 -2.03 -2.39
CA THR A 182 4.03 -3.14 -3.17
C THR A 182 5.08 -4.19 -3.60
N ARG A 183 6.36 -3.98 -3.28
CA ARG A 183 7.48 -4.83 -3.72
C ARG A 183 7.32 -6.31 -3.33
N TRP A 184 6.66 -6.61 -2.21
CA TRP A 184 6.39 -7.99 -1.82
C TRP A 184 5.58 -8.76 -2.87
N MET A 185 4.71 -8.07 -3.62
CA MET A 185 3.96 -8.65 -4.72
C MET A 185 4.80 -8.72 -6.01
N VAL A 186 5.63 -7.71 -6.27
CA VAL A 186 6.52 -7.64 -7.45
C VAL A 186 7.42 -8.87 -7.52
N ASP A 187 8.04 -9.29 -6.40
CA ASP A 187 8.93 -10.45 -6.36
C ASP A 187 8.25 -11.74 -6.87
N GLY A 188 7.00 -11.94 -6.47
CA GLY A 188 6.20 -13.10 -6.90
C GLY A 188 5.85 -13.08 -8.38
N LEU A 189 5.52 -11.93 -8.92
CA LEU A 189 5.15 -11.73 -10.33
C LEU A 189 6.36 -11.88 -11.25
N LEU A 190 7.49 -11.28 -10.90
CA LEU A 190 8.71 -11.36 -11.71
C LEU A 190 9.21 -12.79 -11.86
N LYS A 191 9.12 -13.63 -10.83
CA LYS A 191 9.46 -15.06 -10.87
C LYS A 191 8.58 -15.87 -11.81
N ARG A 192 7.39 -15.33 -12.21
CA ARG A 192 6.42 -15.97 -13.10
C ARG A 192 6.38 -15.37 -14.51
N GLY A 193 7.36 -14.55 -14.86
CA GLY A 193 7.45 -13.96 -16.21
C GLY A 193 6.54 -12.75 -16.43
N ILE A 194 5.99 -12.16 -15.37
CA ILE A 194 5.09 -11.01 -15.44
C ILE A 194 5.85 -9.73 -15.14
N HIS A 195 5.81 -8.74 -16.05
CA HIS A 195 6.33 -7.41 -15.81
C HIS A 195 5.47 -6.65 -14.81
N CYS A 196 6.06 -5.71 -14.08
CA CYS A 196 5.32 -4.89 -13.12
C CYS A 196 5.59 -3.40 -13.31
N LEU A 197 4.54 -2.60 -13.12
CA LEU A 197 4.62 -1.16 -12.96
C LEU A 197 3.98 -0.79 -11.62
N THR A 198 4.72 -0.12 -10.76
CA THR A 198 4.21 0.46 -9.51
C THR A 198 4.31 1.97 -9.60
N PHE A 199 3.39 2.72 -9.02
CA PHE A 199 3.43 4.17 -9.07
C PHE A 199 2.70 4.80 -7.89
N ASP A 200 3.11 6.00 -7.52
CA ASP A 200 2.35 6.86 -6.61
C ASP A 200 1.40 7.74 -7.42
N GLY A 201 0.12 7.44 -7.36
CA GLY A 201 -0.92 8.28 -7.96
C GLY A 201 -1.29 9.47 -7.08
N PRO A 202 -2.21 10.34 -7.56
CA PRO A 202 -2.73 11.44 -6.76
C PRO A 202 -3.23 10.95 -5.40
N GLY A 203 -2.82 11.62 -4.32
CA GLY A 203 -3.14 11.26 -2.93
C GLY A 203 -2.17 10.26 -2.29
N GLN A 204 -1.27 9.65 -3.05
CA GLN A 204 -0.36 8.62 -2.58
C GLN A 204 1.09 9.11 -2.49
N GLY A 205 1.86 8.51 -1.63
CA GLY A 205 3.30 8.58 -1.49
C GLY A 205 3.95 9.92 -1.81
N TYR A 206 4.84 9.88 -2.80
CA TYR A 206 5.60 11.05 -3.28
C TYR A 206 4.71 12.06 -4.00
N ALA A 207 3.72 11.61 -4.80
CA ALA A 207 2.83 12.48 -5.55
C ALA A 207 2.05 13.45 -4.64
N LEU A 208 1.54 12.94 -3.51
CA LEU A 208 0.90 13.80 -2.52
C LEU A 208 1.89 14.74 -1.83
N ARG A 209 3.02 14.20 -1.33
CA ARG A 209 3.91 14.93 -0.39
C ARG A 209 4.82 15.93 -1.08
N GLN A 210 5.26 15.65 -2.29
CA GLN A 210 6.18 16.52 -3.04
C GLN A 210 5.47 17.35 -4.11
N GLN A 211 4.47 16.78 -4.77
CA GLN A 211 3.78 17.43 -5.88
C GLN A 211 2.44 18.06 -5.47
N GLY A 212 1.95 17.74 -4.25
CA GLY A 212 0.68 18.27 -3.74
C GLY A 212 -0.56 17.76 -4.48
N LEU A 213 -0.47 16.61 -5.14
CA LEU A 213 -1.57 16.02 -5.88
C LEU A 213 -2.50 15.27 -4.90
N PRO A 214 -3.74 15.71 -4.67
CA PRO A 214 -4.67 15.04 -3.77
C PRO A 214 -5.36 13.86 -4.45
N PHE A 215 -6.00 12.97 -3.66
CA PHE A 215 -6.87 11.93 -4.18
C PHE A 215 -8.00 12.50 -5.04
N ARG A 216 -8.40 11.73 -6.03
CA ARG A 216 -9.53 12.03 -6.93
C ARG A 216 -10.41 10.80 -7.14
N PRO A 217 -11.75 10.97 -7.23
CA PRO A 217 -12.67 9.83 -7.38
C PRO A 217 -12.68 9.22 -8.79
N ASP A 218 -12.33 9.99 -9.84
CA ASP A 218 -12.32 9.59 -11.24
C ASP A 218 -11.00 8.93 -11.66
N TRP A 219 -10.69 7.78 -11.00
CA TRP A 219 -9.41 7.08 -11.11
C TRP A 219 -9.10 6.54 -12.52
N GLU A 220 -10.09 6.42 -13.39
CA GLU A 220 -9.89 6.13 -14.81
C GLU A 220 -9.00 7.15 -15.50
N LYS A 221 -9.05 8.41 -15.08
CA LYS A 221 -8.18 9.48 -15.62
C LYS A 221 -6.73 9.36 -15.14
N VAL A 222 -6.49 8.60 -14.07
CA VAL A 222 -5.13 8.29 -13.60
C VAL A 222 -4.59 7.06 -14.31
N MET A 223 -5.40 5.99 -14.38
CA MET A 223 -4.94 4.71 -14.92
C MET A 223 -4.72 4.71 -16.42
N SER A 224 -5.54 5.43 -17.20
CA SER A 224 -5.36 5.45 -18.66
C SER A 224 -4.00 6.01 -19.10
N PRO A 225 -3.52 7.18 -18.61
CA PRO A 225 -2.15 7.64 -18.88
C PRO A 225 -1.06 6.68 -18.39
N VAL A 226 -1.27 6.01 -17.23
CA VAL A 226 -0.32 5.02 -16.71
C VAL A 226 -0.19 3.83 -17.67
N ILE A 227 -1.30 3.33 -18.22
CA ILE A 227 -1.29 2.25 -19.21
C ILE A 227 -0.63 2.72 -20.50
N ASP A 228 -0.94 3.92 -20.99
CA ASP A 228 -0.35 4.51 -22.20
C ASP A 228 1.18 4.58 -22.07
N PHE A 229 1.65 5.08 -20.93
CA PHE A 229 3.08 5.15 -20.61
C PHE A 229 3.71 3.76 -20.58
N ALA A 230 3.12 2.80 -19.86
CA ALA A 230 3.66 1.45 -19.74
C ALA A 230 3.85 0.79 -21.12
N LEU A 231 2.86 0.92 -21.99
CA LEU A 231 2.92 0.39 -23.36
C LEU A 231 3.98 1.09 -24.23
N SER A 232 4.31 2.34 -23.93
CA SER A 232 5.39 3.06 -24.62
C SER A 232 6.78 2.71 -24.11
N CYS A 233 6.90 2.25 -22.85
CA CYS A 233 8.18 1.93 -22.21
C CYS A 233 8.81 0.62 -22.70
N ASP A 234 7.98 -0.35 -23.04
CA ASP A 234 8.47 -1.68 -23.38
C ASP A 234 7.62 -2.32 -24.50
N PRO A 235 8.15 -2.45 -25.72
CA PRO A 235 7.47 -3.14 -26.81
C PRO A 235 7.28 -4.65 -26.56
N GLY A 236 7.95 -5.22 -25.56
CA GLY A 236 7.79 -6.61 -25.11
C GLY A 236 6.52 -6.85 -24.30
N ILE A 237 5.78 -5.82 -23.91
CA ILE A 237 4.50 -5.99 -23.23
C ILE A 237 3.44 -6.57 -24.18
N ASP A 238 2.75 -7.62 -23.72
CA ASP A 238 1.57 -8.16 -24.40
C ASP A 238 0.35 -7.30 -24.07
N THR A 239 -0.10 -6.53 -25.04
CA THR A 239 -1.24 -5.60 -24.89
C THR A 239 -2.58 -6.30 -24.61
N THR A 240 -2.65 -7.61 -24.82
CA THR A 240 -3.83 -8.45 -24.54
C THR A 240 -3.82 -9.02 -23.14
N ARG A 241 -2.70 -8.91 -22.41
CA ARG A 241 -2.48 -9.45 -21.05
C ARG A 241 -2.04 -8.37 -20.08
N ILE A 242 -2.87 -7.33 -19.94
CA ILE A 242 -2.66 -6.26 -18.95
C ILE A 242 -3.57 -6.51 -17.76
N GLY A 243 -2.98 -6.64 -16.59
CA GLY A 243 -3.69 -6.73 -15.32
C GLY A 243 -3.41 -5.53 -14.41
N ALA A 244 -4.24 -5.35 -13.41
CA ALA A 244 -4.02 -4.39 -12.33
C ALA A 244 -4.37 -4.99 -10.97
N MET A 245 -3.64 -4.61 -9.93
CA MET A 245 -3.94 -4.98 -8.55
C MET A 245 -3.90 -3.76 -7.66
N GLY A 246 -4.92 -3.59 -6.83
CA GLY A 246 -4.98 -2.55 -5.82
C GLY A 246 -4.98 -3.12 -4.42
N PHE A 247 -4.31 -2.39 -3.51
CA PHE A 247 -4.21 -2.72 -2.09
C PHE A 247 -4.97 -1.69 -1.27
N SER A 248 -5.80 -2.13 -0.31
CA SER A 248 -6.53 -1.23 0.57
C SER A 248 -7.35 -0.19 -0.23
N PHE A 249 -7.08 1.09 -0.06
CA PHE A 249 -7.76 2.12 -0.83
C PHE A 249 -7.48 2.05 -2.35
N GLY A 250 -6.30 1.58 -2.76
CA GLY A 250 -6.02 1.29 -4.17
C GLY A 250 -6.96 0.24 -4.76
N ALA A 251 -7.38 -0.74 -3.96
CA ALA A 251 -8.37 -1.73 -4.36
C ALA A 251 -9.77 -1.14 -4.57
N PHE A 252 -10.11 -0.08 -3.84
CA PHE A 252 -11.34 0.68 -4.07
C PHE A 252 -11.27 1.56 -5.34
N LEU A 253 -10.11 2.12 -5.64
CA LEU A 253 -9.92 3.03 -6.79
C LEU A 253 -9.94 2.29 -8.14
N LEU A 254 -9.35 1.10 -8.20
CA LEU A 254 -9.18 0.33 -9.46
C LEU A 254 -10.49 -0.10 -10.16
N PRO A 255 -11.55 -0.53 -9.48
CA PRO A 255 -12.81 -0.90 -10.13
C PRO A 255 -13.33 0.16 -11.10
N ARG A 256 -13.14 1.42 -10.75
CA ARG A 256 -13.52 2.53 -11.63
C ARG A 256 -12.67 2.55 -12.91
N ALA A 257 -11.36 2.36 -12.81
CA ALA A 257 -10.51 2.23 -13.99
C ALA A 257 -10.95 1.04 -14.87
N CYS A 258 -11.23 -0.12 -14.30
CA CYS A 258 -11.71 -1.30 -15.01
C CYS A 258 -13.07 -1.09 -15.70
N ALA A 259 -13.93 -0.23 -15.13
CA ALA A 259 -15.22 0.10 -15.72
C ALA A 259 -15.08 0.92 -17.02
N PHE A 260 -14.05 1.77 -17.14
CA PHE A 260 -13.88 2.70 -18.24
C PHE A 260 -12.72 2.38 -19.20
N ASP A 261 -11.64 1.76 -18.73
CA ASP A 261 -10.51 1.35 -19.56
C ASP A 261 -10.50 -0.17 -19.79
N LYS A 262 -10.90 -0.60 -20.99
CA LYS A 262 -11.06 -2.01 -21.33
C LYS A 262 -9.75 -2.72 -21.71
N ARG A 263 -8.62 -2.02 -21.64
CA ARG A 263 -7.30 -2.63 -21.77
C ARG A 263 -6.93 -3.49 -20.56
N ILE A 264 -7.48 -3.19 -19.37
CA ILE A 264 -7.34 -4.03 -18.18
C ILE A 264 -8.17 -5.30 -18.38
N LYS A 265 -7.49 -6.46 -18.46
CA LYS A 265 -8.11 -7.77 -18.69
C LYS A 265 -8.37 -8.53 -17.40
N VAL A 266 -7.53 -8.30 -16.40
CA VAL A 266 -7.61 -8.92 -15.08
C VAL A 266 -7.45 -7.85 -14.01
N CYS A 267 -8.25 -7.92 -12.96
CA CYS A 267 -8.11 -7.02 -11.82
C CYS A 267 -8.21 -7.79 -10.50
N VAL A 268 -7.27 -7.50 -9.60
CA VAL A 268 -7.27 -8.00 -8.22
C VAL A 268 -7.58 -6.84 -7.28
N VAL A 269 -8.58 -7.01 -6.42
CA VAL A 269 -8.94 -6.02 -5.39
C VAL A 269 -8.75 -6.62 -4.00
N ASP A 270 -7.99 -5.95 -3.16
CA ASP A 270 -7.52 -6.44 -1.88
C ASP A 270 -7.60 -5.39 -0.76
N PRO A 271 -8.68 -5.40 0.05
CA PRO A 271 -9.93 -6.14 -0.11
C PRO A 271 -10.90 -5.50 -1.11
N GLY A 272 -11.92 -6.26 -1.52
CA GLY A 272 -13.05 -5.71 -2.28
C GLY A 272 -13.89 -4.75 -1.44
N ASN A 273 -14.31 -3.61 -2.03
CA ASN A 273 -15.21 -2.65 -1.39
C ASN A 273 -15.99 -1.87 -2.45
N ILE A 274 -17.30 -1.69 -2.25
CA ILE A 274 -18.14 -0.99 -3.22
C ILE A 274 -18.36 0.48 -2.87
N ASN A 275 -18.50 0.81 -1.58
CA ASN A 275 -18.78 2.17 -1.10
C ASN A 275 -17.91 2.56 0.10
N TRP A 276 -16.62 2.63 -0.15
CA TRP A 276 -15.62 2.99 0.87
C TRP A 276 -15.86 4.39 1.46
N GLY A 277 -16.16 5.36 0.60
CA GLY A 277 -16.32 6.75 1.02
C GLY A 277 -17.57 6.96 1.87
N GLY A 278 -18.67 6.30 1.54
CA GLY A 278 -19.91 6.35 2.34
C GLY A 278 -19.69 5.87 3.77
N HIS A 279 -18.94 4.78 3.96
CA HIS A 279 -18.64 4.24 5.28
C HIS A 279 -17.93 5.28 6.18
N PHE A 280 -16.84 5.89 5.70
CA PHE A 280 -16.10 6.91 6.45
C PHE A 280 -16.88 8.21 6.62
N ALA A 281 -17.63 8.65 5.61
CA ALA A 281 -18.51 9.81 5.69
C ALA A 281 -19.54 9.65 6.80
N ASP A 282 -20.12 8.46 6.96
CA ASP A 282 -21.11 8.18 8.01
C ASP A 282 -20.47 8.15 9.40
N ILE A 283 -19.27 7.60 9.56
CA ILE A 283 -18.51 7.66 10.83
C ILE A 283 -18.25 9.11 11.21
N PHE A 284 -17.69 9.91 10.31
CA PHE A 284 -17.38 11.33 10.56
C PHE A 284 -18.64 12.15 10.84
N SER A 285 -19.73 11.91 10.10
CA SER A 285 -21.00 12.57 10.32
C SER A 285 -21.60 12.27 11.71
N LYS A 286 -21.47 11.03 12.20
CA LYS A 286 -21.92 10.67 13.56
C LYS A 286 -21.09 11.38 14.62
N VAL A 287 -19.77 11.39 14.47
CA VAL A 287 -18.86 12.00 15.46
C VAL A 287 -19.02 13.53 15.51
N THR A 288 -19.17 14.19 14.36
CA THR A 288 -19.36 15.65 14.32
C THR A 288 -20.66 16.13 14.98
N LYS A 289 -21.67 15.26 15.08
CA LYS A 289 -22.92 15.55 15.80
C LYS A 289 -22.83 15.43 17.33
N LEU A 290 -21.77 14.81 17.85
CA LEU A 290 -21.56 14.72 19.29
C LEU A 290 -21.26 16.10 19.90
N PRO A 291 -21.59 16.34 21.17
CA PRO A 291 -21.17 17.55 21.89
C PRO A 291 -19.64 17.67 21.94
N ALA A 292 -19.11 18.87 21.78
CA ALA A 292 -17.67 19.10 21.69
C ALA A 292 -16.83 18.43 22.81
N PRO A 293 -17.25 18.43 24.10
CA PRO A 293 -16.44 17.81 25.16
C PRO A 293 -16.27 16.29 25.07
N VAL A 294 -17.19 15.60 24.36
CA VAL A 294 -17.18 14.13 24.25
C VAL A 294 -16.70 13.64 22.89
N ARG A 295 -16.29 14.54 22.01
CA ARG A 295 -15.79 14.17 20.67
C ARG A 295 -14.38 13.55 20.79
N PRO A 296 -14.16 12.34 20.23
CA PRO A 296 -12.83 11.72 20.25
C PRO A 296 -11.81 12.55 19.46
N LYS A 297 -10.75 13.03 20.11
CA LYS A 297 -9.69 13.82 19.45
C LYS A 297 -9.09 13.06 18.25
N MET A 298 -8.87 11.77 18.39
CA MET A 298 -8.33 10.91 17.33
C MET A 298 -9.14 10.98 16.04
N VAL A 299 -10.49 11.11 16.12
CA VAL A 299 -11.31 11.19 14.90
C VAL A 299 -11.12 12.54 14.19
N TYR A 300 -10.87 13.62 14.93
CA TYR A 300 -10.53 14.90 14.31
C TYR A 300 -9.18 14.88 13.61
N HIS A 301 -8.14 14.27 14.21
CA HIS A 301 -6.85 14.06 13.55
C HIS A 301 -7.01 13.22 12.28
N LEU A 302 -7.83 12.18 12.35
CA LEU A 302 -8.15 11.36 11.19
C LEU A 302 -8.88 12.17 10.11
N MET A 303 -9.86 13.01 10.48
CA MET A 303 -10.55 13.91 9.54
C MET A 303 -9.59 14.90 8.89
N ASP A 304 -8.60 15.43 9.62
CA ASP A 304 -7.59 16.34 9.08
C ASP A 304 -6.68 15.64 8.08
N ASP A 305 -6.23 14.42 8.40
CA ASP A 305 -5.45 13.60 7.49
C ASP A 305 -6.22 13.28 6.19
N TYR A 306 -7.50 12.92 6.32
CA TYR A 306 -8.37 12.70 5.17
C TYR A 306 -8.55 13.99 4.35
N ALA A 307 -8.85 15.12 5.01
CA ALA A 307 -9.05 16.40 4.35
C ALA A 307 -7.80 16.81 3.55
N TRP A 308 -6.62 16.70 4.16
CA TRP A 308 -5.35 16.98 3.49
C TRP A 308 -5.11 16.07 2.28
N LYS A 309 -5.29 14.76 2.43
CA LYS A 309 -5.07 13.80 1.36
C LYS A 309 -6.06 13.96 0.20
N HIS A 310 -7.27 14.44 0.48
CA HIS A 310 -8.30 14.71 -0.53
C HIS A 310 -8.31 16.17 -1.02
N GLY A 311 -7.41 17.02 -0.55
CA GLY A 311 -7.26 18.40 -1.02
C GLY A 311 -8.44 19.31 -0.68
N VAL A 312 -9.16 19.05 0.41
CA VAL A 312 -10.34 19.80 0.87
C VAL A 312 -10.19 20.25 2.31
N SER A 313 -11.10 21.10 2.81
CA SER A 313 -11.14 21.45 4.23
C SER A 313 -11.79 20.34 5.07
N ARG A 314 -11.58 20.38 6.40
CA ARG A 314 -12.23 19.43 7.33
C ARG A 314 -13.75 19.48 7.22
N GLU A 315 -14.34 20.64 6.95
CA GLU A 315 -15.78 20.83 6.82
C GLU A 315 -16.32 20.16 5.54
N GLN A 316 -15.49 20.07 4.49
CA GLN A 316 -15.87 19.54 3.18
C GLN A 316 -15.64 18.03 3.08
N ILE A 317 -14.86 17.42 3.99
CA ILE A 317 -14.38 16.03 3.82
C ILE A 317 -15.53 15.01 3.74
N ILE A 318 -16.61 15.22 4.48
CA ILE A 318 -17.76 14.30 4.47
C ILE A 318 -18.39 14.24 3.08
N ASP A 319 -18.60 15.40 2.45
CA ASP A 319 -19.18 15.48 1.11
C ASP A 319 -18.19 14.98 0.05
N GLU A 320 -16.91 15.25 0.23
CA GLU A 320 -15.86 14.74 -0.65
C GLU A 320 -15.81 13.20 -0.64
N LEU A 321 -15.82 12.60 0.54
CA LEU A 321 -15.78 11.13 0.69
C LEU A 321 -16.97 10.45 0.03
N ARG A 322 -18.18 11.06 0.05
CA ARG A 322 -19.37 10.51 -0.61
C ARG A 322 -19.24 10.35 -2.13
N LYS A 323 -18.25 10.99 -2.76
CA LYS A 323 -17.94 10.79 -4.19
C LYS A 323 -17.25 9.48 -4.47
N TYR A 324 -16.69 8.83 -3.44
CA TYR A 324 -15.98 7.55 -3.54
C TYR A 324 -16.96 6.38 -3.35
N ASP A 325 -17.79 6.19 -4.37
CA ASP A 325 -18.83 5.14 -4.45
C ASP A 325 -18.80 4.50 -5.85
N ASN A 326 -18.59 3.20 -5.90
CA ASN A 326 -18.52 2.40 -7.12
C ASN A 326 -19.88 1.79 -7.51
N THR A 327 -20.94 2.01 -6.73
CA THR A 327 -22.27 1.41 -6.96
C THR A 327 -22.79 1.69 -8.37
N ALA A 328 -22.61 2.91 -8.86
CA ALA A 328 -23.11 3.33 -10.18
C ALA A 328 -22.28 2.80 -11.37
N ILE A 329 -21.09 2.25 -11.11
CA ILE A 329 -20.17 1.83 -12.19
C ILE A 329 -19.88 0.32 -12.21
N VAL A 330 -20.22 -0.40 -11.16
CA VAL A 330 -19.88 -1.82 -11.01
C VAL A 330 -20.39 -2.69 -12.17
N ASP A 331 -21.56 -2.38 -12.71
CA ASP A 331 -22.14 -3.08 -13.87
C ASP A 331 -21.36 -2.88 -15.18
N LYS A 332 -20.45 -1.89 -15.24
CA LYS A 332 -19.60 -1.64 -16.40
C LYS A 332 -18.31 -2.47 -16.38
N ILE A 333 -18.03 -3.18 -15.29
CA ILE A 333 -16.81 -3.99 -15.15
C ILE A 333 -16.98 -5.29 -15.91
N THR A 334 -16.07 -5.56 -16.84
CA THR A 334 -16.11 -6.75 -17.72
C THR A 334 -14.81 -7.55 -17.70
N CYS A 335 -13.75 -7.04 -17.09
CA CYS A 335 -12.49 -7.77 -16.91
C CYS A 335 -12.65 -8.89 -15.87
N ASN A 336 -11.78 -9.90 -15.92
CA ASN A 336 -11.77 -10.96 -14.93
C ASN A 336 -11.35 -10.41 -13.55
N MET A 337 -12.13 -10.72 -12.51
CA MET A 337 -11.96 -10.12 -11.17
C MET A 337 -11.58 -11.18 -10.13
N LEU A 338 -10.49 -10.94 -9.39
CA LEU A 338 -10.23 -11.59 -8.11
C LEU A 338 -10.58 -10.62 -6.98
N VAL A 339 -11.57 -10.99 -6.19
CA VAL A 339 -11.98 -10.23 -5.01
C VAL A 339 -11.46 -10.94 -3.78
N LEU A 340 -10.55 -10.30 -3.07
CA LEU A 340 -9.95 -10.81 -1.84
C LEU A 340 -10.65 -10.24 -0.61
N ASP A 341 -10.60 -10.98 0.48
CA ASP A 341 -11.11 -10.60 1.79
C ASP A 341 -10.30 -11.32 2.87
N GLY A 342 -10.49 -10.96 4.14
CA GLY A 342 -9.85 -11.61 5.27
C GLY A 342 -10.83 -11.79 6.44
N THR A 343 -10.72 -12.89 7.20
CA THR A 343 -11.58 -13.12 8.38
C THR A 343 -11.38 -12.07 9.48
N ALA A 344 -10.22 -11.40 9.50
CA ALA A 344 -9.90 -10.27 10.39
C ALA A 344 -9.89 -8.91 9.67
N GLU A 345 -10.62 -8.79 8.54
CA GLU A 345 -10.75 -7.53 7.80
C GLU A 345 -11.47 -6.46 8.64
N ILE A 346 -11.06 -5.19 8.48
CA ILE A 346 -11.64 -4.03 9.19
C ILE A 346 -13.11 -3.84 8.79
N ASN A 347 -13.40 -3.88 7.49
CA ASN A 347 -14.74 -3.72 6.91
C ASN A 347 -15.33 -5.08 6.53
N LYS A 348 -15.66 -5.89 7.54
CA LYS A 348 -16.16 -7.26 7.35
C LYS A 348 -17.35 -7.32 6.41
N GLY A 349 -17.26 -8.20 5.40
CA GLY A 349 -18.33 -8.50 4.45
C GLY A 349 -18.42 -7.57 3.24
N GLU A 350 -17.67 -6.47 3.20
CA GLU A 350 -17.67 -5.54 2.07
C GLU A 350 -17.14 -6.22 0.79
N GLY A 351 -16.10 -7.06 0.90
CA GLY A 351 -15.58 -7.84 -0.22
C GLY A 351 -16.66 -8.73 -0.85
N LYS A 352 -17.48 -9.37 -0.03
CA LYS A 352 -18.61 -10.21 -0.51
C LYS A 352 -19.68 -9.37 -1.21
N ILE A 353 -20.05 -8.22 -0.64
CA ILE A 353 -21.02 -7.28 -1.24
C ILE A 353 -20.51 -6.83 -2.61
N PHE A 354 -19.23 -6.44 -2.72
CA PHE A 354 -18.63 -6.06 -3.99
C PHE A 354 -18.64 -7.22 -4.99
N TYR A 355 -18.22 -8.42 -4.57
CA TYR A 355 -18.24 -9.62 -5.40
C TYR A 355 -19.65 -9.92 -5.94
N GLU A 356 -20.67 -9.86 -5.10
CA GLU A 356 -22.06 -10.11 -5.50
C GLU A 356 -22.60 -9.05 -6.48
N ALA A 357 -22.13 -7.80 -6.36
CA ALA A 357 -22.50 -6.70 -7.25
C ALA A 357 -21.95 -6.86 -8.68
N LEU A 358 -20.83 -7.54 -8.87
CA LEU A 358 -20.24 -7.79 -10.18
C LEU A 358 -21.14 -8.77 -10.99
N LYS A 359 -21.75 -8.31 -12.09
CA LYS A 359 -22.70 -9.13 -12.90
C LYS A 359 -22.18 -9.52 -14.27
N HIS A 360 -21.23 -8.78 -14.85
CA HIS A 360 -20.87 -8.86 -16.25
C HIS A 360 -19.42 -9.31 -16.50
N CYS A 361 -18.80 -9.96 -15.53
CA CYS A 361 -17.42 -10.44 -15.63
C CYS A 361 -17.25 -11.84 -15.03
N LYS A 362 -16.18 -12.54 -15.43
CA LYS A 362 -15.69 -13.69 -14.67
C LYS A 362 -15.15 -13.19 -13.34
N LYS A 363 -15.39 -13.92 -12.26
CA LYS A 363 -14.99 -13.47 -10.93
C LYS A 363 -14.71 -14.63 -10.00
N THR A 364 -13.69 -14.45 -9.17
CA THR A 364 -13.32 -15.34 -8.07
C THR A 364 -13.41 -14.57 -6.76
N TYR A 365 -13.94 -15.19 -5.71
CA TYR A 365 -13.92 -14.66 -4.35
C TYR A 365 -13.08 -15.56 -3.47
N HIS A 366 -12.12 -14.99 -2.78
CA HIS A 366 -11.27 -15.73 -1.86
C HIS A 366 -11.17 -14.99 -0.52
N ILE A 367 -11.34 -15.74 0.57
CA ILE A 367 -11.18 -15.24 1.94
C ILE A 367 -9.94 -15.89 2.54
N PHE A 368 -8.97 -15.08 2.94
CA PHE A 368 -7.88 -15.53 3.77
C PHE A 368 -8.35 -15.71 5.22
N ASP A 369 -8.02 -16.82 5.81
CA ASP A 369 -8.40 -17.20 7.16
C ASP A 369 -7.16 -17.40 8.06
N GLU A 370 -7.39 -17.86 9.26
CA GLU A 370 -6.34 -18.15 10.24
C GLU A 370 -5.39 -19.27 9.78
N ALA A 371 -5.88 -20.23 9.00
CA ALA A 371 -5.04 -21.32 8.49
C ALA A 371 -4.06 -20.83 7.42
N SER A 372 -4.46 -19.85 6.63
CA SER A 372 -3.61 -19.18 5.63
C SER A 372 -2.67 -18.15 6.23
N THR A 373 -2.88 -17.73 7.51
CA THR A 373 -2.11 -16.70 8.22
C THR A 373 -2.14 -15.30 7.58
N SER A 374 -3.01 -15.08 6.60
CA SER A 374 -3.12 -13.84 5.82
C SER A 374 -4.45 -13.12 6.04
N GLN A 375 -5.14 -13.38 7.15
CA GLN A 375 -6.51 -12.93 7.43
C GLN A 375 -6.69 -11.43 7.66
N CYS A 376 -5.62 -10.68 7.87
CA CYS A 376 -5.69 -9.25 8.18
C CYS A 376 -5.92 -8.39 6.94
N HIS A 377 -6.30 -7.13 7.17
CA HIS A 377 -6.47 -6.10 6.14
C HIS A 377 -5.29 -6.08 5.16
N ALA A 378 -5.55 -6.23 3.87
CA ALA A 378 -4.54 -6.31 2.81
C ALA A 378 -3.40 -7.29 3.17
N GLN A 379 -3.73 -8.41 3.84
CA GLN A 379 -2.87 -9.51 4.30
C GLN A 379 -1.66 -9.08 5.14
N MET A 380 -1.78 -7.97 5.88
CA MET A 380 -0.71 -7.48 6.77
C MET A 380 -0.18 -8.60 7.67
N GLY A 381 1.14 -8.84 7.61
CA GLY A 381 1.83 -9.88 8.37
C GLY A 381 1.89 -11.25 7.68
N GLY A 382 1.02 -11.54 6.72
CA GLY A 382 0.93 -12.79 5.97
C GLY A 382 1.19 -12.66 4.48
N TYR A 383 2.15 -11.83 4.06
CA TYR A 383 2.36 -11.51 2.65
C TYR A 383 2.87 -12.66 1.79
N VAL A 384 3.67 -13.58 2.35
CA VAL A 384 4.23 -14.69 1.56
C VAL A 384 3.12 -15.62 1.05
N PRO A 385 2.25 -16.21 1.91
CA PRO A 385 1.18 -17.07 1.44
C PRO A 385 0.18 -16.34 0.54
N ALA A 386 -0.08 -15.06 0.82
CA ALA A 386 -0.95 -14.23 -0.01
C ALA A 386 -0.38 -14.04 -1.42
N ALA A 387 0.92 -13.68 -1.53
CA ALA A 387 1.59 -13.54 -2.82
C ALA A 387 1.59 -14.84 -3.64
N GLU A 388 1.80 -15.99 -2.98
CA GLU A 388 1.74 -17.30 -3.63
C GLU A 388 0.35 -17.52 -4.27
N TYR A 389 -0.71 -17.38 -3.48
CA TYR A 389 -2.09 -17.57 -3.99
C TYR A 389 -2.44 -16.60 -5.12
N ILE A 390 -2.15 -15.31 -4.93
CA ILE A 390 -2.51 -14.27 -5.90
C ILE A 390 -1.74 -14.45 -7.21
N CYS A 391 -0.43 -14.73 -7.11
CA CYS A 391 0.40 -14.91 -8.30
C CYS A 391 0.02 -16.17 -9.09
N ASP A 392 -0.31 -17.27 -8.42
CA ASP A 392 -0.75 -18.50 -9.09
C ASP A 392 -2.10 -18.28 -9.79
N TRP A 393 -3.04 -17.60 -9.13
CA TRP A 393 -4.29 -17.21 -9.76
C TRP A 393 -4.06 -16.31 -11.00
N LEU A 394 -3.13 -15.36 -10.93
CA LEU A 394 -2.81 -14.48 -12.05
C LEU A 394 -2.20 -15.22 -13.24
N VAL A 395 -1.35 -16.23 -13.02
CA VAL A 395 -0.79 -17.06 -14.08
C VAL A 395 -1.88 -17.79 -14.86
N ASP A 396 -2.94 -18.25 -14.17
CA ASP A 396 -4.05 -18.96 -14.79
C ASP A 396 -5.03 -18.04 -15.56
N HIS A 397 -4.96 -16.72 -15.34
CA HIS A 397 -6.00 -15.79 -15.80
C HIS A 397 -5.49 -14.61 -16.64
N LEU A 398 -4.19 -14.35 -16.64
CA LEU A 398 -3.49 -13.43 -17.51
C LEU A 398 -2.93 -14.18 -18.74
#